data_cf3cdbdc95c4401a3ed44ab5e829ba33
#
_entry.id   cf3cdbdc95c4401a3ed44ab5e829ba33
#
_cell.length_a   1.000
_cell.length_b   1.000
_cell.length_c   1.000
_cell.angle_alpha   90.00
_cell.angle_beta   90.00
_cell.angle_gamma   90.00
#
_symmetry.space_group_name_H-M   'P 1'
#
loop_
_entity.id
_entity.type
_entity.pdbx_description
1 polymer ?
#
loop_
_entity_poly.entity_id
_entity_poly.type
_entity_poly.pdbx_seq_one_letter_code
_entity_poly.pdbx_strand_id
1 'polypeptide(L)'
;AIRAGHIAAVEQGITAEAGQVIDATARLVSPPFCDPHFHIDATLSLGLPRMNVSGTLLEGIALWGELRPLLTREALVERALRYCDLAVSRGLLHIRSHVDTSDPRLVTAEALLEVRDLVRDYIDLQLVAFPQDGYYRTPEGAATLERALDMGVEIVGGIPHFERTMEDGRASVEALCRIAADRGLRVDMHCDETDDPLSRHIETLTAQTIRFGLEGRVTGSHLSSMHSMDNYYVSKLIPLMAEARIHAIPNPLINIMLQGRHDTYPKRRGMTRVPELMAAGINVSLGQDCCMDPWYSMGSADMIEVAHMAVHVAQMGSVADKTRLFEAITLNPARAMGLADYGLAPGCRADLVVLQAADVTEAIRLKPARLFVLRGGRVISSTPPLTATLSLKDRPVRIDPGLDFRPAR
;
A
#
# COMPACT_ATOMS: atom_id res chain seq x y z
N ALA A 1 25.18 -12.99 -5.08
CA ALA A 1 25.13 -13.75 -6.34
C ALA A 1 23.70 -14.19 -6.64
N ILE A 2 23.36 -14.22 -7.92
CA ILE A 2 22.03 -14.67 -8.40
C ILE A 2 22.27 -15.87 -9.32
N ARG A 3 21.42 -16.91 -9.18
CA ARG A 3 21.43 -18.10 -10.03
C ARG A 3 19.99 -18.58 -10.28
N ALA A 4 19.64 -18.81 -11.54
CA ALA A 4 18.32 -19.30 -11.94
C ALA A 4 17.15 -18.49 -11.34
N GLY A 5 17.27 -17.16 -11.32
CA GLY A 5 16.23 -16.27 -10.83
C GLY A 5 16.13 -16.09 -9.32
N HIS A 6 17.01 -16.76 -8.54
CA HIS A 6 17.00 -16.69 -7.07
C HIS A 6 18.33 -16.17 -6.54
N ILE A 7 18.32 -15.60 -5.33
CA ILE A 7 19.51 -15.20 -4.60
C ILE A 7 20.23 -16.46 -4.15
N ALA A 8 21.44 -16.68 -4.66
CA ALA A 8 22.26 -17.84 -4.33
C ALA A 8 23.18 -17.61 -3.13
N ALA A 9 23.71 -16.36 -3.00
CA ALA A 9 24.56 -15.98 -1.88
C ALA A 9 24.52 -14.46 -1.66
N VAL A 10 24.66 -14.05 -0.40
CA VAL A 10 24.83 -12.65 0.04
C VAL A 10 26.02 -12.61 0.97
N GLU A 11 27.20 -12.25 0.45
CA GLU A 11 28.46 -12.25 1.19
C GLU A 11 29.46 -11.28 0.56
N GLN A 12 30.54 -10.96 1.29
CA GLN A 12 31.62 -10.14 0.78
C GLN A 12 32.60 -11.01 -0.06
N GLY A 13 33.18 -10.42 -1.12
CA GLY A 13 34.24 -11.05 -1.88
C GLY A 13 33.82 -12.26 -2.71
N ILE A 14 32.61 -12.26 -3.26
CA ILE A 14 32.14 -13.32 -4.19
C ILE A 14 33.09 -13.32 -5.43
N THR A 15 33.74 -14.44 -5.69
CA THR A 15 34.70 -14.61 -6.82
C THR A 15 34.11 -15.43 -7.98
N ALA A 16 32.83 -15.80 -7.91
CA ALA A 16 32.16 -16.57 -8.94
C ALA A 16 32.10 -15.80 -10.28
N GLU A 17 32.33 -16.50 -11.39
CA GLU A 17 32.08 -15.95 -12.72
C GLU A 17 30.61 -15.64 -12.90
N ALA A 18 30.33 -14.48 -13.54
CA ALA A 18 28.97 -14.02 -13.81
C ALA A 18 28.87 -13.52 -15.26
N GLY A 19 27.74 -13.84 -15.90
CA GLY A 19 27.43 -13.30 -17.24
C GLY A 19 27.14 -11.80 -17.24
N GLN A 20 26.66 -11.27 -16.10
CA GLN A 20 26.41 -9.84 -15.89
C GLN A 20 26.79 -9.45 -14.47
N VAL A 21 27.43 -8.31 -14.32
CA VAL A 21 27.74 -7.67 -13.04
C VAL A 21 27.12 -6.28 -13.01
N ILE A 22 26.37 -6.00 -11.94
CA ILE A 22 25.83 -4.66 -11.66
C ILE A 22 26.66 -4.07 -10.51
N ASP A 23 27.37 -2.98 -10.77
CA ASP A 23 28.10 -2.25 -9.73
C ASP A 23 27.11 -1.45 -8.87
N ALA A 24 26.91 -1.88 -7.64
CA ALA A 24 26.13 -1.20 -6.61
C ALA A 24 27.03 -0.64 -5.49
N THR A 25 28.29 -0.36 -5.76
CA THR A 25 29.23 0.17 -4.77
C THR A 25 28.68 1.45 -4.16
N ALA A 26 28.63 1.48 -2.83
CA ALA A 26 28.09 2.60 -2.04
C ALA A 26 26.60 2.94 -2.35
N ARG A 27 25.85 2.00 -2.85
CA ARG A 27 24.40 2.11 -3.11
C ARG A 27 23.62 1.14 -2.23
N LEU A 28 22.43 1.53 -1.84
CA LEU A 28 21.50 0.67 -1.13
C LEU A 28 20.87 -0.31 -2.10
N VAL A 29 21.02 -1.60 -1.82
CA VAL A 29 20.25 -2.67 -2.47
C VAL A 29 19.13 -3.06 -1.53
N SER A 30 17.90 -3.06 -2.03
CA SER A 30 16.68 -3.34 -1.28
C SER A 30 15.88 -4.45 -1.98
N PRO A 31 15.03 -5.20 -1.26
CA PRO A 31 13.91 -5.88 -1.89
C PRO A 31 13.05 -4.87 -2.65
N PRO A 32 12.23 -5.26 -3.63
CA PRO A 32 11.28 -4.36 -4.28
C PRO A 32 10.26 -3.83 -3.29
N PHE A 33 9.65 -2.70 -3.59
CA PHE A 33 8.60 -2.15 -2.75
C PHE A 33 7.31 -2.93 -2.90
N CYS A 34 6.50 -2.91 -1.84
CA CYS A 34 5.16 -3.45 -1.81
C CYS A 34 4.18 -2.36 -1.44
N ASP A 35 3.08 -2.27 -2.18
CA ASP A 35 1.92 -1.45 -1.83
C ASP A 35 0.76 -2.38 -1.42
N PRO A 36 0.48 -2.49 -0.11
CA PRO A 36 -0.52 -3.44 0.37
C PRO A 36 -1.94 -2.89 0.31
N HIS A 37 -2.14 -1.64 -0.13
CA HIS A 37 -3.44 -0.98 -0.20
C HIS A 37 -3.48 0.08 -1.29
N PHE A 38 -4.16 -0.23 -2.38
CA PHE A 38 -4.26 0.62 -3.56
C PHE A 38 -5.57 0.42 -4.32
N HIS A 39 -5.92 1.36 -5.23
CA HIS A 39 -7.11 1.34 -6.09
C HIS A 39 -6.72 1.48 -7.56
N ILE A 40 -6.26 0.38 -8.20
CA ILE A 40 -5.87 0.40 -9.62
C ILE A 40 -7.07 0.70 -10.53
N ASP A 41 -8.27 0.27 -10.15
CA ASP A 41 -9.50 0.52 -10.91
C ASP A 41 -9.82 2.02 -11.05
N ALA A 42 -9.48 2.82 -10.04
CA ALA A 42 -9.70 4.25 -10.04
C ALA A 42 -8.48 5.07 -10.53
N THR A 43 -7.27 4.51 -10.50
CA THR A 43 -6.04 5.24 -10.79
C THR A 43 -6.05 5.90 -12.19
N LEU A 44 -5.37 7.04 -12.32
CA LEU A 44 -5.25 7.85 -13.55
C LEU A 44 -6.61 8.28 -14.16
N SER A 45 -7.66 8.38 -13.34
CA SER A 45 -8.97 8.88 -13.75
C SER A 45 -9.24 10.32 -13.26
N LEU A 46 -8.21 11.03 -12.78
CA LEU A 46 -8.32 12.42 -12.35
C LEU A 46 -8.99 13.29 -13.44
N GLY A 47 -10.01 14.04 -13.02
CA GLY A 47 -10.78 14.90 -13.93
C GLY A 47 -11.95 14.19 -14.62
N LEU A 48 -12.16 12.89 -14.38
CA LEU A 48 -13.29 12.14 -14.93
C LEU A 48 -14.33 11.83 -13.83
N PRO A 49 -15.63 12.04 -14.11
CA PRO A 49 -16.19 12.80 -15.25
C PRO A 49 -15.97 14.31 -15.09
N ARG A 50 -15.53 14.77 -13.91
CA ARG A 50 -15.19 16.15 -13.56
C ARG A 50 -14.18 16.16 -12.41
N MET A 51 -13.62 17.33 -12.11
CA MET A 51 -12.68 17.50 -10.97
C MET A 51 -13.41 17.45 -9.63
N ASN A 52 -12.74 16.89 -8.59
CA ASN A 52 -13.11 17.08 -7.19
C ASN A 52 -12.76 18.51 -6.76
N VAL A 53 -13.77 19.34 -6.56
CA VAL A 53 -13.59 20.78 -6.27
C VAL A 53 -13.39 21.04 -4.76
N SER A 54 -14.06 20.26 -3.92
CA SER A 54 -13.94 20.43 -2.45
C SER A 54 -12.68 19.75 -1.88
N GLY A 55 -12.11 18.78 -2.59
CA GLY A 55 -11.01 17.96 -2.12
C GLY A 55 -11.42 17.05 -0.94
N THR A 56 -12.71 16.72 -0.81
CA THR A 56 -13.21 15.88 0.28
C THR A 56 -13.40 14.43 -0.17
N LEU A 57 -13.33 13.50 0.82
CA LEU A 57 -13.63 12.08 0.61
C LEU A 57 -15.03 11.88 0.01
N LEU A 58 -16.04 12.54 0.56
CA LEU A 58 -17.42 12.35 0.13
C LEU A 58 -17.68 12.82 -1.31
N GLU A 59 -17.04 13.91 -1.75
CA GLU A 59 -17.11 14.32 -3.16
C GLU A 59 -16.38 13.30 -4.06
N GLY A 60 -15.24 12.76 -3.62
CA GLY A 60 -14.54 11.69 -4.33
C GLY A 60 -15.42 10.47 -4.54
N ILE A 61 -16.12 10.01 -3.49
CA ILE A 61 -17.08 8.89 -3.57
C ILE A 61 -18.22 9.20 -4.55
N ALA A 62 -18.79 10.42 -4.48
CA ALA A 62 -19.84 10.84 -5.41
C ALA A 62 -19.36 10.84 -6.86
N LEU A 63 -18.16 11.38 -7.13
CA LEU A 63 -17.53 11.39 -8.45
C LEU A 63 -17.28 9.99 -9.00
N TRP A 64 -16.82 9.06 -8.14
CA TRP A 64 -16.67 7.67 -8.52
C TRP A 64 -18.01 7.03 -8.91
N GLY A 65 -19.06 7.32 -8.14
CA GLY A 65 -20.44 6.92 -8.47
C GLY A 65 -20.92 7.48 -9.82
N GLU A 66 -20.56 8.72 -10.18
CA GLU A 66 -20.85 9.34 -11.47
C GLU A 66 -20.02 8.71 -12.62
N LEU A 67 -18.75 8.34 -12.35
CA LEU A 67 -17.85 7.77 -13.34
C LEU A 67 -18.16 6.28 -13.62
N ARG A 68 -18.51 5.52 -12.60
CA ARG A 68 -18.70 4.06 -12.65
C ARG A 68 -19.58 3.58 -13.82
N PRO A 69 -20.77 4.17 -14.10
CA PRO A 69 -21.58 3.77 -15.25
C PRO A 69 -20.92 3.97 -16.61
N LEU A 70 -19.90 4.85 -16.69
CA LEU A 70 -19.18 5.20 -17.91
C LEU A 70 -17.93 4.35 -18.13
N LEU A 71 -17.56 3.53 -17.14
CA LEU A 71 -16.37 2.69 -17.22
C LEU A 71 -16.55 1.60 -18.28
N THR A 72 -15.50 1.42 -19.07
CA THR A 72 -15.34 0.29 -20.01
C THR A 72 -14.13 -0.54 -19.61
N ARG A 73 -14.14 -1.83 -19.92
CA ARG A 73 -13.03 -2.74 -19.64
C ARG A 73 -11.74 -2.26 -20.31
N GLU A 74 -11.81 -1.81 -21.56
CA GLU A 74 -10.64 -1.36 -22.33
C GLU A 74 -9.97 -0.13 -21.70
N ALA A 75 -10.77 0.88 -21.30
CA ALA A 75 -10.23 2.08 -20.66
C ALA A 75 -9.62 1.78 -19.27
N LEU A 76 -10.20 0.84 -18.54
CA LEU A 76 -9.67 0.37 -17.25
C LEU A 76 -8.33 -0.35 -17.44
N VAL A 77 -8.26 -1.30 -18.38
CA VAL A 77 -7.03 -2.06 -18.68
C VAL A 77 -5.92 -1.10 -19.14
N GLU A 78 -6.21 -0.15 -20.03
CA GLU A 78 -5.22 0.83 -20.50
C GLU A 78 -4.63 1.65 -19.33
N ARG A 79 -5.49 2.23 -18.48
CA ARG A 79 -5.03 3.03 -17.31
C ARG A 79 -4.22 2.19 -16.32
N ALA A 80 -4.71 0.99 -16.02
CA ALA A 80 -4.07 0.06 -15.11
C ALA A 80 -2.67 -0.34 -15.59
N LEU A 81 -2.50 -0.67 -16.86
CA LEU A 81 -1.18 -1.01 -17.45
C LEU A 81 -0.22 0.19 -17.39
N ARG A 82 -0.68 1.40 -17.72
CA ARG A 82 0.14 2.61 -17.58
C ARG A 82 0.59 2.85 -16.13
N TYR A 83 -0.28 2.58 -15.15
CA TYR A 83 0.12 2.66 -13.75
C TYR A 83 1.14 1.57 -13.38
N CYS A 84 0.94 0.34 -13.86
CA CYS A 84 1.89 -0.75 -13.65
C CYS A 84 3.28 -0.43 -14.22
N ASP A 85 3.36 0.19 -15.39
CA ASP A 85 4.63 0.65 -15.98
C ASP A 85 5.33 1.70 -15.10
N LEU A 86 4.55 2.66 -14.58
CA LEU A 86 5.06 3.63 -13.61
C LEU A 86 5.56 2.94 -12.33
N ALA A 87 4.78 2.00 -11.78
CA ALA A 87 5.12 1.25 -10.58
C ALA A 87 6.44 0.49 -10.73
N VAL A 88 6.63 -0.23 -11.85
CA VAL A 88 7.90 -0.92 -12.17
C VAL A 88 9.06 0.06 -12.18
N SER A 89 8.92 1.23 -12.80
CA SER A 89 9.96 2.25 -12.84
C SER A 89 10.36 2.76 -11.45
N ARG A 90 9.44 2.67 -10.48
CA ARG A 90 9.64 3.03 -9.06
C ARG A 90 10.09 1.87 -8.19
N GLY A 91 10.26 0.67 -8.76
CA GLY A 91 10.63 -0.53 -8.02
C GLY A 91 9.51 -1.11 -7.16
N LEU A 92 8.26 -0.74 -7.44
CA LEU A 92 7.05 -1.29 -6.83
C LEU A 92 6.62 -2.51 -7.66
N LEU A 93 6.86 -3.73 -7.14
CA LEU A 93 6.60 -4.98 -7.87
C LEU A 93 5.53 -5.86 -7.23
N HIS A 94 4.99 -5.46 -6.08
CA HIS A 94 3.93 -6.19 -5.38
C HIS A 94 2.84 -5.21 -4.97
N ILE A 95 1.63 -5.41 -5.49
CA ILE A 95 0.51 -4.50 -5.27
C ILE A 95 -0.71 -5.31 -4.84
N ARG A 96 -1.40 -4.85 -3.79
CA ARG A 96 -2.75 -5.30 -3.46
C ARG A 96 -3.71 -4.18 -3.78
N SER A 97 -4.62 -4.44 -4.73
CA SER A 97 -5.59 -3.47 -5.20
C SER A 97 -7.00 -3.84 -4.79
N HIS A 98 -7.71 -2.90 -4.21
CA HIS A 98 -9.15 -2.99 -4.03
C HIS A 98 -9.84 -2.83 -5.38
N VAL A 99 -10.89 -3.61 -5.61
CA VAL A 99 -11.66 -3.66 -6.86
C VAL A 99 -13.11 -3.42 -6.51
N ASP A 100 -13.67 -2.30 -6.95
CA ASP A 100 -15.06 -1.95 -6.65
C ASP A 100 -16.04 -2.99 -7.19
N THR A 101 -16.80 -3.61 -6.29
CA THR A 101 -17.85 -4.59 -6.60
C THR A 101 -19.25 -3.99 -6.54
N SER A 102 -19.40 -2.68 -6.34
CA SER A 102 -20.71 -2.02 -6.24
C SER A 102 -21.40 -1.88 -7.61
N ASP A 103 -20.67 -2.06 -8.72
CA ASP A 103 -21.25 -2.13 -10.07
C ASP A 103 -21.71 -3.57 -10.36
N PRO A 104 -23.02 -3.81 -10.57
CA PRO A 104 -23.51 -5.16 -10.88
C PRO A 104 -22.92 -5.78 -12.16
N ARG A 105 -22.39 -4.96 -13.07
CA ARG A 105 -21.68 -5.43 -14.28
C ARG A 105 -20.33 -6.05 -13.97
N LEU A 106 -19.69 -5.70 -12.82
CA LEU A 106 -18.36 -6.12 -12.39
C LEU A 106 -17.25 -5.84 -13.44
N VAL A 107 -17.40 -4.76 -14.21
CA VAL A 107 -16.44 -4.37 -15.26
C VAL A 107 -15.04 -4.14 -14.69
N THR A 108 -14.95 -3.59 -13.46
CA THR A 108 -13.68 -3.39 -12.73
C THR A 108 -13.01 -4.73 -12.42
N ALA A 109 -13.78 -5.72 -11.94
CA ALA A 109 -13.25 -7.05 -11.63
C ALA A 109 -12.75 -7.77 -12.89
N GLU A 110 -13.53 -7.74 -13.98
CA GLU A 110 -13.11 -8.31 -15.27
C GLU A 110 -11.81 -7.69 -15.78
N ALA A 111 -11.73 -6.35 -15.77
CA ALA A 111 -10.56 -5.62 -16.24
C ALA A 111 -9.31 -5.91 -15.40
N LEU A 112 -9.41 -5.90 -14.05
CA LEU A 112 -8.25 -6.11 -13.21
C LEU A 112 -7.80 -7.57 -13.13
N LEU A 113 -8.69 -8.54 -13.32
CA LEU A 113 -8.31 -9.94 -13.52
C LEU A 113 -7.47 -10.11 -14.79
N GLU A 114 -7.86 -9.46 -15.89
CA GLU A 114 -7.06 -9.44 -17.11
C GLU A 114 -5.71 -8.74 -16.90
N VAL A 115 -5.70 -7.58 -16.24
CA VAL A 115 -4.45 -6.85 -15.94
C VAL A 115 -3.52 -7.73 -15.10
N ARG A 116 -4.02 -8.42 -14.07
CA ARG A 116 -3.24 -9.36 -13.26
C ARG A 116 -2.53 -10.41 -14.12
N ASP A 117 -3.22 -10.97 -15.10
CA ASP A 117 -2.64 -11.95 -16.00
C ASP A 117 -1.59 -11.34 -16.94
N LEU A 118 -1.83 -10.12 -17.43
CA LEU A 118 -0.91 -9.41 -18.33
C LEU A 118 0.39 -8.99 -17.64
N VAL A 119 0.32 -8.60 -16.35
CA VAL A 119 1.49 -8.06 -15.62
C VAL A 119 2.26 -9.11 -14.80
N ARG A 120 1.79 -10.35 -14.72
CA ARG A 120 2.32 -11.41 -13.84
C ARG A 120 3.83 -11.66 -13.94
N ASP A 121 4.43 -11.36 -15.09
CA ASP A 121 5.86 -11.59 -15.30
C ASP A 121 6.73 -10.53 -14.62
N TYR A 122 6.15 -9.38 -14.20
CA TYR A 122 6.89 -8.27 -13.60
C TYR A 122 6.22 -7.65 -12.37
N ILE A 123 4.92 -7.82 -12.15
CA ILE A 123 4.19 -7.42 -10.94
C ILE A 123 3.38 -8.58 -10.39
N ASP A 124 3.47 -8.82 -9.08
CA ASP A 124 2.52 -9.65 -8.36
C ASP A 124 1.34 -8.77 -7.93
N LEU A 125 0.19 -8.94 -8.56
CA LEU A 125 -1.03 -8.19 -8.30
C LEU A 125 -2.05 -9.05 -7.56
N GLN A 126 -2.38 -8.68 -6.31
CA GLN A 126 -3.47 -9.25 -5.53
C GLN A 126 -4.72 -8.36 -5.64
N LEU A 127 -5.90 -8.98 -5.74
CA LEU A 127 -7.16 -8.27 -5.88
C LEU A 127 -8.08 -8.52 -4.67
N VAL A 128 -8.70 -7.44 -4.19
CA VAL A 128 -9.63 -7.44 -3.05
C VAL A 128 -11.03 -7.12 -3.57
N ALA A 129 -11.99 -7.98 -3.37
CA ALA A 129 -13.40 -7.71 -3.68
C ALA A 129 -13.93 -6.64 -2.70
N PHE A 130 -14.08 -5.41 -3.18
CA PHE A 130 -14.34 -4.24 -2.35
C PHE A 130 -15.72 -3.64 -2.62
N PRO A 131 -16.68 -3.76 -1.67
CA PRO A 131 -18.00 -3.16 -1.81
C PRO A 131 -17.93 -1.67 -1.46
N GLN A 132 -17.47 -0.83 -2.39
CA GLN A 132 -17.24 0.61 -2.20
C GLN A 132 -18.43 1.35 -1.60
N ASP A 133 -19.65 0.98 -1.99
CA ASP A 133 -20.88 1.61 -1.50
C ASP A 133 -21.47 0.91 -0.26
N GLY A 134 -20.72 0.00 0.37
CA GLY A 134 -21.16 -0.81 1.52
C GLY A 134 -21.69 -2.18 1.12
N TYR A 135 -21.53 -3.15 2.01
CA TYR A 135 -21.92 -4.55 1.78
C TYR A 135 -23.44 -4.74 1.95
N TYR A 136 -24.04 -4.11 2.97
CA TYR A 136 -25.49 -4.13 3.23
C TYR A 136 -26.20 -2.85 2.79
N ARG A 137 -25.48 -1.80 2.48
CA ARG A 137 -26.04 -0.51 2.12
C ARG A 137 -26.76 -0.54 0.78
N THR A 138 -26.34 -1.40 -0.13
CA THR A 138 -26.99 -1.64 -1.44
C THR A 138 -27.63 -3.02 -1.49
N PRO A 139 -28.79 -3.20 -2.16
CA PRO A 139 -29.44 -4.50 -2.23
C PRO A 139 -28.59 -5.60 -2.89
N GLU A 140 -27.74 -5.22 -3.84
CA GLU A 140 -26.91 -6.14 -4.63
C GLU A 140 -25.52 -6.37 -4.03
N GLY A 141 -25.09 -5.57 -3.03
CA GLY A 141 -23.70 -5.53 -2.54
C GLY A 141 -23.15 -6.89 -2.12
N ALA A 142 -23.93 -7.69 -1.40
CA ALA A 142 -23.54 -9.04 -1.00
C ALA A 142 -23.38 -9.96 -2.21
N ALA A 143 -24.35 -9.97 -3.13
CA ALA A 143 -24.33 -10.85 -4.30
C ALA A 143 -23.23 -10.49 -5.29
N THR A 144 -22.93 -9.21 -5.50
CA THR A 144 -21.87 -8.77 -6.40
C THR A 144 -20.48 -9.07 -5.84
N LEU A 145 -20.28 -8.92 -4.53
CA LEU A 145 -19.03 -9.31 -3.87
C LEU A 145 -18.77 -10.82 -4.03
N GLU A 146 -19.75 -11.66 -3.76
CA GLU A 146 -19.59 -13.11 -3.91
C GLU A 146 -19.32 -13.51 -5.36
N ARG A 147 -20.00 -12.88 -6.33
CA ARG A 147 -19.70 -13.09 -7.75
C ARG A 147 -18.27 -12.69 -8.13
N ALA A 148 -17.76 -11.57 -7.61
CA ALA A 148 -16.37 -11.18 -7.86
C ALA A 148 -15.38 -12.20 -7.30
N LEU A 149 -15.65 -12.77 -6.12
CA LEU A 149 -14.85 -13.87 -5.57
C LEU A 149 -14.93 -15.14 -6.44
N ASP A 150 -16.12 -15.46 -6.97
CA ASP A 150 -16.31 -16.62 -7.88
C ASP A 150 -15.60 -16.42 -9.22
N MET A 151 -15.41 -15.16 -9.67
CA MET A 151 -14.61 -14.82 -10.85
C MET A 151 -13.11 -14.99 -10.64
N GLY A 152 -12.64 -15.11 -9.39
CA GLY A 152 -11.23 -15.30 -9.04
C GLY A 152 -10.54 -14.11 -8.40
N VAL A 153 -11.30 -13.14 -7.88
CA VAL A 153 -10.77 -12.16 -6.91
C VAL A 153 -10.53 -12.89 -5.59
N GLU A 154 -9.33 -12.74 -5.01
CA GLU A 154 -8.86 -13.70 -4.00
C GLU A 154 -8.89 -13.21 -2.54
N ILE A 155 -9.31 -11.96 -2.28
CA ILE A 155 -9.33 -11.38 -0.93
C ILE A 155 -10.69 -10.74 -0.68
N VAL A 156 -11.24 -10.93 0.51
CA VAL A 156 -12.53 -10.36 0.92
C VAL A 156 -12.28 -8.96 1.46
N GLY A 157 -12.89 -7.97 0.83
CA GLY A 157 -12.88 -6.57 1.24
C GLY A 157 -14.09 -6.18 2.09
N GLY A 158 -14.11 -4.93 2.56
CA GLY A 158 -15.22 -4.36 3.30
C GLY A 158 -14.99 -2.90 3.62
N ILE A 159 -16.06 -2.17 3.96
CA ILE A 159 -16.05 -0.77 4.38
C ILE A 159 -17.10 -0.52 5.47
N PRO A 160 -16.94 -1.11 6.68
CA PRO A 160 -17.99 -1.15 7.69
C PRO A 160 -18.42 0.23 8.20
N HIS A 161 -17.52 1.21 8.21
CA HIS A 161 -17.84 2.57 8.65
C HIS A 161 -18.68 3.36 7.63
N PHE A 162 -18.85 2.84 6.42
CA PHE A 162 -19.68 3.43 5.38
C PHE A 162 -21.07 2.77 5.27
N GLU A 163 -21.34 1.74 6.08
CA GLU A 163 -22.69 1.19 6.21
C GLU A 163 -23.66 2.24 6.80
N ARG A 164 -24.96 1.98 6.75
CA ARG A 164 -25.98 2.96 7.21
C ARG A 164 -25.94 3.19 8.71
N THR A 165 -25.68 2.14 9.48
CA THR A 165 -25.60 2.18 10.95
C THR A 165 -24.36 1.46 11.46
N MET A 166 -23.99 1.72 12.72
CA MET A 166 -22.89 1.00 13.39
C MET A 166 -23.20 -0.49 13.51
N GLU A 167 -24.47 -0.85 13.66
CA GLU A 167 -24.93 -2.24 13.73
C GLU A 167 -24.77 -2.94 12.38
N ASP A 168 -25.14 -2.29 11.28
CA ASP A 168 -24.93 -2.81 9.93
C ASP A 168 -23.42 -3.00 9.66
N GLY A 169 -22.59 -2.04 10.09
CA GLY A 169 -21.14 -2.13 10.00
C GLY A 169 -20.58 -3.36 10.72
N ARG A 170 -21.01 -3.61 11.96
CA ARG A 170 -20.63 -4.82 12.71
C ARG A 170 -21.11 -6.10 12.02
N ALA A 171 -22.34 -6.10 11.54
CA ALA A 171 -22.93 -7.23 10.83
C ALA A 171 -22.19 -7.53 9.52
N SER A 172 -21.77 -6.50 8.76
CA SER A 172 -20.99 -6.66 7.55
C SER A 172 -19.62 -7.27 7.84
N VAL A 173 -18.93 -6.83 8.90
CA VAL A 173 -17.65 -7.42 9.34
C VAL A 173 -17.81 -8.91 9.66
N GLU A 174 -18.87 -9.29 10.43
CA GLU A 174 -19.10 -10.70 10.75
C GLU A 174 -19.36 -11.55 9.49
N ALA A 175 -20.22 -11.06 8.57
CA ALA A 175 -20.55 -11.77 7.34
C ALA A 175 -19.31 -11.95 6.44
N LEU A 176 -18.51 -10.91 6.25
CA LEU A 176 -17.32 -10.91 5.40
C LEU A 176 -16.20 -11.80 5.99
N CYS A 177 -15.99 -11.76 7.31
CA CYS A 177 -15.06 -12.69 7.97
C CYS A 177 -15.51 -14.15 7.84
N ARG A 178 -16.81 -14.43 7.91
CA ARG A 178 -17.36 -15.77 7.70
C ARG A 178 -17.10 -16.25 6.27
N ILE A 179 -17.40 -15.42 5.25
CA ILE A 179 -17.11 -15.74 3.84
C ILE A 179 -15.62 -16.07 3.66
N ALA A 180 -14.73 -15.26 4.25
CA ALA A 180 -13.31 -15.51 4.17
C ALA A 180 -12.90 -16.82 4.83
N ALA A 181 -13.46 -17.14 6.00
CA ALA A 181 -13.19 -18.41 6.70
C ALA A 181 -13.68 -19.61 5.90
N ASP A 182 -14.92 -19.56 5.41
CA ASP A 182 -15.55 -20.66 4.65
C ASP A 182 -14.82 -20.94 3.33
N ARG A 183 -14.26 -19.90 2.69
CA ARG A 183 -13.51 -20.00 1.42
C ARG A 183 -12.00 -20.11 1.60
N GLY A 184 -11.47 -20.05 2.83
CA GLY A 184 -10.03 -20.09 3.11
C GLY A 184 -9.27 -18.84 2.64
N LEU A 185 -9.94 -17.70 2.46
CA LEU A 185 -9.41 -16.45 1.93
C LEU A 185 -8.82 -15.55 3.03
N ARG A 186 -8.14 -14.48 2.61
CA ARG A 186 -7.72 -13.34 3.44
C ARG A 186 -8.81 -12.29 3.50
N VAL A 187 -8.69 -11.38 4.46
CA VAL A 187 -9.56 -10.21 4.60
C VAL A 187 -8.72 -8.94 4.56
N ASP A 188 -9.20 -7.92 3.84
CA ASP A 188 -8.62 -6.57 3.86
C ASP A 188 -9.74 -5.52 3.80
N MET A 189 -9.98 -4.84 4.91
CA MET A 189 -11.10 -3.89 5.03
C MET A 189 -10.60 -2.46 5.17
N HIS A 190 -11.23 -1.52 4.42
CA HIS A 190 -11.24 -0.11 4.79
C HIS A 190 -11.95 0.00 6.15
N CYS A 191 -11.17 0.11 7.21
CA CYS A 191 -11.72 0.01 8.56
C CYS A 191 -11.56 1.34 9.28
N ASP A 192 -12.71 1.93 9.68
CA ASP A 192 -12.74 3.15 10.49
C ASP A 192 -11.96 4.32 9.88
N GLU A 193 -12.10 4.54 8.57
CA GLU A 193 -11.55 5.70 7.85
C GLU A 193 -12.40 6.95 8.12
N THR A 194 -12.40 7.40 9.35
CA THR A 194 -13.21 8.52 9.84
C THR A 194 -12.56 9.19 11.04
N ASP A 195 -12.94 10.44 11.31
CA ASP A 195 -12.54 11.18 12.50
C ASP A 195 -13.37 10.84 13.74
N ASP A 196 -14.46 10.09 13.61
CA ASP A 196 -15.36 9.71 14.71
C ASP A 196 -14.69 8.66 15.63
N PRO A 197 -14.38 8.99 16.91
CA PRO A 197 -13.81 8.04 17.86
C PRO A 197 -14.76 6.88 18.24
N LEU A 198 -16.04 6.98 17.90
CA LEU A 198 -17.01 5.91 18.14
C LEU A 198 -17.10 4.92 16.98
N SER A 199 -16.49 5.21 15.84
CA SER A 199 -16.27 4.22 14.79
C SER A 199 -15.21 3.23 15.27
N ARG A 200 -15.66 2.04 15.68
CA ARG A 200 -14.87 1.01 16.38
C ARG A 200 -15.03 -0.37 15.74
N HIS A 201 -15.17 -0.39 14.42
CA HIS A 201 -15.29 -1.66 13.67
C HIS A 201 -14.02 -2.48 13.72
N ILE A 202 -12.86 -1.84 13.97
CA ILE A 202 -11.60 -2.56 14.23
C ILE A 202 -11.70 -3.50 15.43
N GLU A 203 -12.45 -3.14 16.49
CA GLU A 203 -12.71 -4.04 17.62
C GLU A 203 -13.51 -5.26 17.16
N THR A 204 -14.56 -5.04 16.36
CA THR A 204 -15.38 -6.11 15.78
C THR A 204 -14.54 -6.99 14.86
N LEU A 205 -13.76 -6.39 13.94
CA LEU A 205 -12.88 -7.11 13.02
C LEU A 205 -11.90 -8.00 13.78
N THR A 206 -11.31 -7.47 14.84
CA THR A 206 -10.38 -8.22 15.70
C THR A 206 -11.07 -9.39 16.40
N ALA A 207 -12.25 -9.19 16.96
CA ALA A 207 -13.02 -10.24 17.63
C ALA A 207 -13.45 -11.33 16.63
N GLN A 208 -13.92 -10.96 15.43
CA GLN A 208 -14.31 -11.93 14.40
C GLN A 208 -13.10 -12.68 13.84
N THR A 209 -11.92 -12.03 13.76
CA THR A 209 -10.66 -12.70 13.38
C THR A 209 -10.37 -13.89 14.29
N ILE A 210 -10.42 -13.68 15.61
CA ILE A 210 -10.21 -14.76 16.60
C ILE A 210 -11.32 -15.80 16.50
N ARG A 211 -12.59 -15.36 16.41
CA ARG A 211 -13.75 -16.25 16.36
C ARG A 211 -13.70 -17.23 15.17
N PHE A 212 -13.22 -16.77 14.02
CA PHE A 212 -13.19 -17.56 12.79
C PHE A 212 -11.82 -18.17 12.47
N GLY A 213 -10.83 -18.06 13.37
CA GLY A 213 -9.49 -18.63 13.17
C GLY A 213 -8.75 -18.00 11.99
N LEU A 214 -8.88 -16.66 11.82
CA LEU A 214 -8.29 -15.91 10.72
C LEU A 214 -6.99 -15.18 11.10
N GLU A 215 -6.37 -15.48 12.26
CA GLU A 215 -5.21 -14.80 12.79
C GLU A 215 -4.05 -14.76 11.78
N GLY A 216 -3.52 -13.57 11.55
CA GLY A 216 -2.45 -13.33 10.57
C GLY A 216 -2.93 -13.34 9.10
N ARG A 217 -4.25 -13.41 8.85
CA ARG A 217 -4.85 -13.32 7.51
C ARG A 217 -5.78 -12.12 7.33
N VAL A 218 -5.90 -11.28 8.34
CA VAL A 218 -6.82 -10.12 8.36
C VAL A 218 -6.06 -8.81 8.46
N THR A 219 -6.47 -7.86 7.63
CA THR A 219 -5.94 -6.51 7.57
C THR A 219 -7.04 -5.50 7.87
N GLY A 220 -6.75 -4.52 8.74
CA GLY A 220 -7.50 -3.29 8.89
C GLY A 220 -6.72 -2.14 8.26
N SER A 221 -7.27 -1.56 7.20
CA SER A 221 -6.65 -0.44 6.50
C SER A 221 -7.21 0.89 7.00
N HIS A 222 -6.42 1.96 6.91
CA HIS A 222 -6.62 3.31 7.46
C HIS A 222 -6.60 3.38 8.99
N LEU A 223 -7.58 2.82 9.68
CA LEU A 223 -7.74 2.87 11.13
C LEU A 223 -7.70 4.30 11.70
N SER A 224 -8.17 5.28 10.91
CA SER A 224 -7.99 6.71 11.24
C SER A 224 -8.71 7.10 12.52
N SER A 225 -9.86 6.51 12.82
CA SER A 225 -10.62 6.82 14.04
C SER A 225 -9.81 6.61 15.34
N MET A 226 -8.79 5.72 15.30
CA MET A 226 -7.93 5.45 16.46
C MET A 226 -7.16 6.69 16.94
N HIS A 227 -6.91 7.69 16.09
CA HIS A 227 -6.26 8.93 16.51
C HIS A 227 -7.10 9.73 17.51
N SER A 228 -8.42 9.55 17.44
CA SER A 228 -9.40 10.26 18.27
C SER A 228 -9.95 9.44 19.42
N MET A 229 -9.68 8.12 19.45
CA MET A 229 -10.13 7.23 20.52
C MET A 229 -9.49 7.57 21.85
N ASP A 230 -10.24 7.39 22.93
CA ASP A 230 -9.74 7.53 24.29
C ASP A 230 -8.58 6.57 24.58
N ASN A 231 -7.58 7.06 25.32
CA ASN A 231 -6.37 6.28 25.63
C ASN A 231 -6.66 5.02 26.46
N TYR A 232 -7.64 5.06 27.37
CA TYR A 232 -8.02 3.88 28.15
C TYR A 232 -8.63 2.80 27.25
N TYR A 233 -9.51 3.20 26.31
CA TYR A 233 -10.07 2.26 25.35
C TYR A 233 -8.98 1.63 24.46
N VAL A 234 -8.07 2.45 23.93
CA VAL A 234 -6.96 1.98 23.09
C VAL A 234 -6.03 1.05 23.83
N SER A 235 -5.80 1.27 25.14
CA SER A 235 -4.98 0.38 25.96
C SER A 235 -5.52 -1.05 26.07
N LYS A 236 -6.81 -1.26 25.80
CA LYS A 236 -7.45 -2.57 25.74
C LYS A 236 -7.52 -3.11 24.30
N LEU A 237 -7.73 -2.21 23.31
CA LEU A 237 -7.88 -2.59 21.91
C LEU A 237 -6.56 -3.10 21.31
N ILE A 238 -5.44 -2.40 21.54
CA ILE A 238 -4.14 -2.77 20.94
C ILE A 238 -3.69 -4.18 21.36
N PRO A 239 -3.73 -4.60 22.64
CA PRO A 239 -3.44 -5.98 23.02
C PRO A 239 -4.34 -7.01 22.32
N LEU A 240 -5.62 -6.72 22.15
CA LEU A 240 -6.55 -7.60 21.45
C LEU A 240 -6.19 -7.73 19.95
N MET A 241 -5.81 -6.62 19.31
CA MET A 241 -5.33 -6.62 17.93
C MET A 241 -4.04 -7.44 17.77
N ALA A 242 -3.13 -7.36 18.74
CA ALA A 242 -1.90 -8.14 18.74
C ALA A 242 -2.17 -9.64 18.92
N GLU A 243 -3.08 -10.03 19.83
CA GLU A 243 -3.55 -11.42 20.00
C GLU A 243 -4.13 -11.99 18.71
N ALA A 244 -5.00 -11.25 18.02
CA ALA A 244 -5.59 -11.60 16.75
C ALA A 244 -4.58 -11.56 15.58
N ARG A 245 -3.37 -11.07 15.78
CA ARG A 245 -2.35 -10.87 14.75
C ARG A 245 -2.89 -10.08 13.54
N ILE A 246 -3.65 -9.02 13.81
CA ILE A 246 -4.16 -8.10 12.78
C ILE A 246 -2.97 -7.41 12.11
N HIS A 247 -3.04 -7.26 10.79
CA HIS A 247 -2.18 -6.34 10.05
C HIS A 247 -2.85 -4.96 10.00
N ALA A 248 -2.09 -3.90 10.20
CA ALA A 248 -2.58 -2.52 10.11
C ALA A 248 -1.94 -1.81 8.93
N ILE A 249 -2.76 -1.18 8.07
CA ILE A 249 -2.26 -0.43 6.90
C ILE A 249 -2.74 1.01 6.96
N PRO A 250 -2.04 1.92 7.64
CA PRO A 250 -2.24 3.36 7.46
C PRO A 250 -1.79 3.82 6.08
N ASN A 251 -2.50 4.81 5.52
CA ASN A 251 -2.25 5.41 4.22
C ASN A 251 -1.87 6.89 4.40
N PRO A 252 -0.59 7.22 4.71
CA PRO A 252 -0.19 8.54 5.19
C PRO A 252 -0.58 9.71 4.28
N LEU A 253 -0.42 9.56 2.97
CA LEU A 253 -0.72 10.60 1.99
C LEU A 253 -2.21 10.94 1.95
N ILE A 254 -3.05 9.90 1.98
CA ILE A 254 -4.51 10.03 1.92
C ILE A 254 -5.08 10.45 3.27
N ASN A 255 -4.69 9.79 4.35
CA ASN A 255 -5.27 10.07 5.66
C ASN A 255 -5.05 11.51 6.10
N ILE A 256 -3.84 12.08 5.90
CA ILE A 256 -3.58 13.49 6.25
C ILE A 256 -4.34 14.46 5.35
N MET A 257 -4.65 14.07 4.12
CA MET A 257 -5.38 14.89 3.16
C MET A 257 -6.89 14.91 3.42
N LEU A 258 -7.46 13.74 3.74
CA LEU A 258 -8.90 13.56 3.82
C LEU A 258 -9.47 13.70 5.23
N GLN A 259 -8.71 13.38 6.29
CA GLN A 259 -9.16 13.45 7.67
C GLN A 259 -9.00 14.86 8.28
N GLY A 260 -9.61 15.11 9.44
CA GLY A 260 -9.56 16.40 10.14
C GLY A 260 -10.30 17.53 9.42
N ARG A 261 -11.20 17.21 8.47
CA ARG A 261 -11.91 18.24 7.68
C ARG A 261 -12.94 19.01 8.48
N HIS A 262 -13.53 18.40 9.50
CA HIS A 262 -14.46 19.06 10.41
C HIS A 262 -13.80 19.77 11.58
N ASP A 263 -12.47 19.62 11.74
CA ASP A 263 -11.74 20.30 12.79
C ASP A 263 -11.54 21.78 12.45
N THR A 264 -11.60 22.63 13.47
CA THR A 264 -11.16 24.02 13.38
C THR A 264 -9.66 24.11 13.67
N TYR A 265 -9.26 24.58 14.83
CA TYR A 265 -7.86 24.55 15.30
C TYR A 265 -7.82 24.19 16.78
N PRO A 266 -6.86 23.33 17.24
CA PRO A 266 -5.85 22.64 16.39
C PRO A 266 -6.47 21.52 15.55
N LYS A 267 -5.96 21.34 14.32
CA LYS A 267 -6.38 20.23 13.44
C LYS A 267 -5.66 18.92 13.82
N ARG A 268 -6.40 17.83 13.83
CA ARG A 268 -5.84 16.48 13.97
C ARG A 268 -5.06 16.08 12.72
N ARG A 269 -4.11 15.17 12.85
CA ARG A 269 -3.29 14.68 11.74
C ARG A 269 -3.94 13.61 10.89
N GLY A 270 -5.07 13.06 11.30
CA GLY A 270 -5.79 12.03 10.57
C GLY A 270 -5.12 10.66 10.52
N MET A 271 -4.01 10.45 11.23
CA MET A 271 -3.26 9.19 11.21
C MET A 271 -3.60 8.31 12.40
N THR A 272 -3.72 7.00 12.16
CA THR A 272 -3.77 6.00 13.23
C THR A 272 -2.51 6.04 14.11
N ARG A 273 -2.52 5.29 15.21
CA ARG A 273 -1.46 5.28 16.24
C ARG A 273 -0.27 4.40 15.85
N VAL A 274 0.41 4.74 14.74
CA VAL A 274 1.51 3.95 14.15
C VAL A 274 2.59 3.56 15.16
N PRO A 275 3.17 4.48 15.95
CA PRO A 275 4.21 4.11 16.93
C PRO A 275 3.73 3.11 17.98
N GLU A 276 2.51 3.27 18.49
CA GLU A 276 1.93 2.42 19.53
C GLU A 276 1.61 1.02 19.00
N LEU A 277 1.07 0.94 17.78
CA LEU A 277 0.81 -0.33 17.09
C LEU A 277 2.11 -1.10 16.84
N MET A 278 3.15 -0.44 16.32
CA MET A 278 4.47 -1.05 16.11
C MET A 278 5.12 -1.49 17.43
N ALA A 279 5.00 -0.68 18.50
CA ALA A 279 5.54 -1.01 19.82
C ALA A 279 4.86 -2.25 20.43
N ALA A 280 3.59 -2.49 20.11
CA ALA A 280 2.84 -3.68 20.51
C ALA A 280 3.13 -4.92 19.65
N GLY A 281 4.03 -4.83 18.66
CA GLY A 281 4.38 -5.94 17.76
C GLY A 281 3.36 -6.20 16.65
N ILE A 282 2.40 -5.31 16.45
CA ILE A 282 1.47 -5.39 15.33
C ILE A 282 2.22 -5.12 14.03
N ASN A 283 1.97 -5.93 13.00
CA ASN A 283 2.58 -5.75 11.69
C ASN A 283 1.94 -4.53 11.00
N VAL A 284 2.63 -3.39 11.06
CA VAL A 284 2.20 -2.15 10.41
C VAL A 284 2.89 -2.02 9.05
N SER A 285 2.09 -1.86 8.00
CA SER A 285 2.53 -1.58 6.63
C SER A 285 1.98 -0.22 6.19
N LEU A 286 2.58 0.40 5.18
CA LEU A 286 2.11 1.66 4.63
C LEU A 286 1.58 1.44 3.22
N GLY A 287 0.39 2.00 2.91
CA GLY A 287 -0.19 2.01 1.58
C GLY A 287 -0.15 3.39 0.94
N GLN A 288 -0.15 3.43 -0.38
CA GLN A 288 -0.28 4.68 -1.14
C GLN A 288 -1.75 5.06 -1.31
N ASP A 289 -2.62 4.06 -1.45
CA ASP A 289 -4.07 4.17 -1.60
C ASP A 289 -4.49 4.67 -2.99
N CYS A 290 -4.13 5.91 -3.35
CA CYS A 290 -4.63 6.62 -4.51
C CYS A 290 -3.51 7.25 -5.36
N CYS A 291 -3.75 7.37 -6.67
CA CYS A 291 -2.85 8.05 -7.60
C CYS A 291 -3.62 8.67 -8.75
N MET A 292 -3.73 10.01 -8.78
CA MET A 292 -4.40 10.77 -9.84
C MET A 292 -5.82 10.25 -10.11
N ASP A 293 -6.62 10.20 -9.08
CA ASP A 293 -8.00 9.71 -9.10
C ASP A 293 -8.99 10.71 -8.47
N PRO A 294 -10.30 10.38 -8.34
CA PRO A 294 -11.30 11.30 -7.78
C PRO A 294 -11.03 11.74 -6.34
N TRP A 295 -10.30 10.97 -5.54
CA TRP A 295 -10.01 11.28 -4.13
C TRP A 295 -8.70 12.03 -3.95
N TYR A 296 -7.71 11.77 -4.81
CA TYR A 296 -6.36 12.28 -4.65
C TYR A 296 -5.69 12.62 -5.99
N SER A 297 -5.48 13.91 -6.21
CA SER A 297 -4.90 14.44 -7.47
C SER A 297 -3.39 14.24 -7.61
N MET A 298 -2.73 13.66 -6.61
CA MET A 298 -1.28 13.44 -6.55
C MET A 298 -0.97 11.95 -6.61
N GLY A 299 0.16 11.53 -6.07
CA GLY A 299 0.63 10.15 -6.11
C GLY A 299 1.58 9.90 -7.28
N SER A 300 2.50 8.98 -7.08
CA SER A 300 3.61 8.78 -8.02
C SER A 300 4.10 7.32 -8.09
N ALA A 301 3.34 6.37 -7.56
CA ALA A 301 3.73 4.96 -7.38
C ALA A 301 5.03 4.80 -6.56
N ASP A 302 5.37 5.77 -5.73
CA ASP A 302 6.62 5.83 -4.98
C ASP A 302 6.41 5.54 -3.49
N MET A 303 6.63 4.30 -3.07
CA MET A 303 6.48 3.89 -1.67
C MET A 303 7.48 4.59 -0.73
N ILE A 304 8.62 5.08 -1.23
CA ILE A 304 9.53 5.90 -0.42
C ILE A 304 8.90 7.27 -0.11
N GLU A 305 8.09 7.82 -1.01
CA GLU A 305 7.31 9.04 -0.73
C GLU A 305 6.31 8.80 0.40
N VAL A 306 5.66 7.64 0.41
CA VAL A 306 4.73 7.22 1.48
C VAL A 306 5.47 7.13 2.81
N ALA A 307 6.63 6.45 2.85
CA ALA A 307 7.46 6.37 4.05
C ALA A 307 7.98 7.75 4.49
N HIS A 308 8.36 8.62 3.56
CA HIS A 308 8.77 10.01 3.85
C HIS A 308 7.64 10.79 4.52
N MET A 309 6.41 10.70 4.02
CA MET A 309 5.26 11.34 4.67
C MET A 309 5.03 10.77 6.07
N ALA A 310 5.13 9.45 6.25
CA ALA A 310 4.96 8.81 7.55
C ALA A 310 5.96 9.29 8.60
N VAL A 311 7.23 9.59 8.24
CA VAL A 311 8.20 10.21 9.16
C VAL A 311 7.62 11.46 9.82
N HIS A 312 6.92 12.29 9.04
CA HIS A 312 6.40 13.57 9.50
C HIS A 312 5.06 13.42 10.25
N VAL A 313 4.09 12.71 9.65
CA VAL A 313 2.73 12.67 10.23
C VAL A 313 2.65 11.75 11.45
N ALA A 314 3.44 10.66 11.50
CA ALA A 314 3.54 9.79 12.67
C ALA A 314 4.63 10.21 13.67
N GLN A 315 5.39 11.29 13.38
CA GLN A 315 6.50 11.80 14.21
C GLN A 315 7.57 10.76 14.51
N MET A 316 7.94 9.97 13.50
CA MET A 316 8.93 8.89 13.58
C MET A 316 10.26 9.31 12.96
N GLY A 317 11.00 10.19 13.65
CA GLY A 317 12.19 10.87 13.09
C GLY A 317 13.54 10.26 13.48
N SER A 318 13.62 9.30 14.40
CA SER A 318 14.89 8.66 14.76
C SER A 318 15.45 7.77 13.64
N VAL A 319 16.71 7.36 13.74
CA VAL A 319 17.31 6.41 12.78
C VAL A 319 16.57 5.07 12.80
N ALA A 320 16.25 4.56 14.00
CA ALA A 320 15.51 3.33 14.16
C ALA A 320 14.09 3.42 13.58
N ASP A 321 13.42 4.56 13.74
CA ASP A 321 12.09 4.77 13.17
C ASP A 321 12.10 4.76 11.65
N LYS A 322 13.11 5.40 11.03
CA LYS A 322 13.24 5.38 9.57
C LYS A 322 13.48 3.97 9.02
N THR A 323 14.25 3.15 9.75
CA THR A 323 14.40 1.73 9.40
C THR A 323 13.06 0.99 9.47
N ARG A 324 12.28 1.17 10.55
CA ARG A 324 10.95 0.57 10.69
C ARG A 324 9.98 1.03 9.60
N LEU A 325 10.04 2.32 9.23
CA LEU A 325 9.20 2.85 8.14
C LEU A 325 9.62 2.33 6.76
N PHE A 326 10.91 2.04 6.56
CA PHE A 326 11.37 1.38 5.34
C PHE A 326 10.92 -0.10 5.30
N GLU A 327 10.97 -0.79 6.44
CA GLU A 327 10.39 -2.13 6.56
C GLU A 327 8.87 -2.11 6.32
N ALA A 328 8.18 -1.02 6.68
CA ALA A 328 6.74 -0.86 6.47
C ALA A 328 6.33 -0.64 4.99
N ILE A 329 7.29 -0.45 4.08
CA ILE A 329 7.08 -0.43 2.63
C ILE A 329 7.77 -1.58 1.88
N THR A 330 8.36 -2.53 2.63
CA THR A 330 9.07 -3.70 2.11
C THR A 330 8.66 -4.98 2.83
N LEU A 331 9.30 -5.32 3.94
CA LEU A 331 9.13 -6.60 4.65
C LEU A 331 7.75 -6.76 5.29
N ASN A 332 7.21 -5.70 5.87
CA ASN A 332 5.93 -5.77 6.57
C ASN A 332 4.75 -5.98 5.62
N PRO A 333 4.62 -5.22 4.51
CA PRO A 333 3.58 -5.50 3.53
C PRO A 333 3.75 -6.88 2.87
N ALA A 334 4.96 -7.36 2.65
CA ALA A 334 5.19 -8.73 2.16
C ALA A 334 4.58 -9.78 3.11
N ARG A 335 4.70 -9.59 4.45
CA ARG A 335 4.03 -10.46 5.44
C ARG A 335 2.51 -10.34 5.37
N ALA A 336 1.96 -9.12 5.30
CA ALA A 336 0.52 -8.89 5.20
C ALA A 336 -0.07 -9.51 3.91
N MET A 337 0.67 -9.44 2.82
CA MET A 337 0.30 -10.02 1.52
C MET A 337 0.56 -11.54 1.45
N GLY A 338 1.34 -12.11 2.39
CA GLY A 338 1.66 -13.53 2.43
C GLY A 338 2.67 -13.97 1.38
N LEU A 339 3.62 -13.11 1.00
CA LEU A 339 4.67 -13.42 0.04
C LEU A 339 5.73 -14.33 0.70
N ALA A 340 5.95 -15.52 0.15
CA ALA A 340 6.78 -16.54 0.77
C ALA A 340 8.28 -16.40 0.45
N ASP A 341 8.65 -15.97 -0.75
CA ASP A 341 10.00 -15.93 -1.29
C ASP A 341 10.55 -14.51 -1.46
N TYR A 342 10.05 -13.59 -0.64
CA TYR A 342 10.39 -12.18 -0.65
C TYR A 342 11.52 -11.85 0.34
N GLY A 343 12.49 -11.06 -0.09
CA GLY A 343 13.57 -10.58 0.76
C GLY A 343 14.96 -10.62 0.08
N LEU A 344 16.02 -10.47 0.87
CA LEU A 344 17.41 -10.49 0.40
C LEU A 344 18.20 -11.73 0.87
N ALA A 345 17.54 -12.73 1.44
CA ALA A 345 18.22 -13.94 1.89
C ALA A 345 18.45 -14.93 0.73
N PRO A 346 19.46 -15.81 0.82
CA PRO A 346 19.59 -16.93 -0.10
C PRO A 346 18.30 -17.76 -0.18
N GLY A 347 17.90 -18.11 -1.39
CA GLY A 347 16.64 -18.81 -1.67
C GLY A 347 15.47 -17.89 -2.02
N CYS A 348 15.49 -16.61 -1.64
CA CYS A 348 14.48 -15.66 -2.10
C CYS A 348 14.57 -15.43 -3.61
N ARG A 349 13.45 -15.10 -4.25
CA ARG A 349 13.43 -14.64 -5.64
C ARG A 349 14.33 -13.41 -5.77
N ALA A 350 15.13 -13.34 -6.82
CA ALA A 350 16.07 -12.26 -7.05
C ALA A 350 15.36 -11.02 -7.62
N ASP A 351 14.39 -10.51 -6.87
CA ASP A 351 13.70 -9.25 -7.11
C ASP A 351 14.41 -8.19 -6.27
N LEU A 352 15.02 -7.21 -6.92
CA LEU A 352 15.89 -6.26 -6.26
C LEU A 352 15.71 -4.85 -6.82
N VAL A 353 15.92 -3.86 -5.96
CA VAL A 353 16.00 -2.46 -6.36
C VAL A 353 17.34 -1.88 -5.91
N VAL A 354 18.10 -1.30 -6.83
CA VAL A 354 19.33 -0.56 -6.53
C VAL A 354 18.99 0.93 -6.50
N LEU A 355 19.19 1.56 -5.35
CA LEU A 355 18.85 2.96 -5.11
C LEU A 355 20.07 3.87 -5.18
N GLN A 356 19.91 5.07 -5.72
CA GLN A 356 20.93 6.14 -5.66
C GLN A 356 20.97 6.76 -4.26
N ALA A 357 21.14 5.94 -3.25
CA ALA A 357 21.27 6.31 -1.84
C ALA A 357 22.25 5.36 -1.14
N ALA A 358 22.88 5.81 -0.09
CA ALA A 358 23.84 5.00 0.64
C ALA A 358 23.21 4.04 1.65
N ASP A 359 22.10 4.46 2.23
CA ASP A 359 21.38 3.75 3.27
C ASP A 359 19.90 4.13 3.29
N VAL A 360 19.16 3.53 4.19
CA VAL A 360 17.71 3.72 4.35
C VAL A 360 17.35 5.17 4.70
N THR A 361 18.11 5.83 5.55
CA THR A 361 17.87 7.24 5.92
C THR A 361 17.98 8.14 4.71
N GLU A 362 19.03 7.95 3.92
CA GLU A 362 19.26 8.70 2.68
C GLU A 362 18.19 8.36 1.61
N ALA A 363 17.76 7.10 1.54
CA ALA A 363 16.68 6.71 0.65
C ALA A 363 15.38 7.47 0.98
N ILE A 364 14.97 7.49 2.25
CA ILE A 364 13.76 8.24 2.66
C ILE A 364 13.93 9.74 2.48
N ARG A 365 15.11 10.30 2.80
CA ARG A 365 15.40 11.74 2.66
C ARG A 365 15.34 12.21 1.21
N LEU A 366 15.95 11.46 0.31
CA LEU A 366 16.17 11.87 -1.08
C LEU A 366 15.07 11.44 -2.04
N LYS A 367 14.34 10.35 -1.74
CA LYS A 367 13.44 9.69 -2.71
C LYS A 367 14.16 9.45 -4.05
N PRO A 368 15.30 8.71 -4.04
CA PRO A 368 16.31 8.75 -5.10
C PRO A 368 15.86 7.97 -6.34
N ALA A 369 16.60 8.14 -7.43
CA ALA A 369 16.45 7.32 -8.63
C ALA A 369 16.61 5.82 -8.30
N ARG A 370 15.80 4.98 -8.95
CA ARG A 370 15.94 3.52 -8.97
C ARG A 370 16.89 3.18 -10.11
N LEU A 371 18.19 3.06 -9.78
CA LEU A 371 19.24 2.82 -10.78
C LEU A 371 18.97 1.55 -11.57
N PHE A 372 18.52 0.51 -10.86
CA PHE A 372 18.10 -0.75 -11.46
C PHE A 372 16.93 -1.34 -10.68
N VAL A 373 15.99 -1.91 -11.41
CA VAL A 373 14.91 -2.76 -10.87
C VAL A 373 15.05 -4.13 -11.54
N LEU A 374 15.17 -5.16 -10.71
CA LEU A 374 15.35 -6.54 -11.17
C LEU A 374 14.13 -7.38 -10.79
N ARG A 375 13.73 -8.25 -11.69
CA ARG A 375 12.72 -9.29 -11.48
C ARG A 375 13.33 -10.65 -11.86
N GLY A 376 13.39 -11.57 -10.89
CA GLY A 376 14.01 -12.87 -11.10
C GLY A 376 15.46 -12.78 -11.63
N GLY A 377 16.21 -11.79 -11.17
CA GLY A 377 17.59 -11.55 -11.57
C GLY A 377 17.77 -10.84 -12.92
N ARG A 378 16.68 -10.56 -13.65
CA ARG A 378 16.73 -9.78 -14.91
C ARG A 378 16.45 -8.31 -14.64
N VAL A 379 17.24 -7.42 -15.23
CA VAL A 379 16.95 -5.98 -15.21
C VAL A 379 15.70 -5.72 -16.05
N ILE A 380 14.65 -5.18 -15.41
CA ILE A 380 13.38 -4.83 -16.07
C ILE A 380 13.17 -3.32 -16.16
N SER A 381 13.92 -2.54 -15.35
CA SER A 381 13.95 -1.08 -15.45
C SER A 381 15.32 -0.56 -15.06
N SER A 382 15.76 0.52 -15.71
CA SER A 382 16.99 1.23 -15.36
C SER A 382 16.81 2.74 -15.51
N THR A 383 17.33 3.49 -14.57
CA THR A 383 17.33 4.96 -14.58
C THR A 383 18.75 5.46 -14.41
N PRO A 384 19.24 6.37 -15.26
CA PRO A 384 20.55 6.98 -15.08
C PRO A 384 20.64 7.70 -13.73
N PRO A 385 21.85 7.75 -13.10
CA PRO A 385 22.04 8.52 -11.88
C PRO A 385 21.66 9.99 -12.09
N LEU A 386 20.84 10.51 -11.18
CA LEU A 386 20.50 11.93 -11.15
C LEU A 386 21.69 12.69 -10.56
N THR A 387 22.38 13.46 -11.41
CA THR A 387 23.50 14.30 -11.01
C THR A 387 23.34 15.71 -11.55
N ALA A 388 23.80 16.69 -10.79
CA ALA A 388 23.85 18.08 -11.23
C ALA A 388 25.28 18.52 -11.54
N THR A 389 25.48 19.24 -12.63
CA THR A 389 26.72 19.92 -12.94
C THR A 389 26.52 21.42 -12.68
N LEU A 390 27.34 21.99 -11.78
CA LEU A 390 27.29 23.40 -11.44
C LEU A 390 28.40 24.14 -12.22
N SER A 391 28.05 25.26 -12.87
CA SER A 391 28.97 26.17 -13.51
C SER A 391 29.14 27.41 -12.64
N LEU A 392 29.89 27.24 -11.55
CA LEU A 392 30.20 28.34 -10.63
C LEU A 392 31.49 29.03 -11.07
N LYS A 393 31.61 30.36 -10.84
CA LYS A 393 32.64 31.21 -11.35
C LYS A 393 34.05 30.62 -11.18
N ASP A 394 34.37 30.07 -10.02
CA ASP A 394 35.71 29.64 -9.66
C ASP A 394 35.82 28.11 -9.37
N ARG A 395 34.73 27.35 -9.53
CA ARG A 395 34.69 25.91 -9.23
C ARG A 395 33.55 25.18 -9.96
N PRO A 396 33.81 24.57 -11.12
CA PRO A 396 32.86 23.62 -11.67
C PRO A 396 32.74 22.43 -10.71
N VAL A 397 31.53 22.06 -10.34
CA VAL A 397 31.25 20.95 -9.40
C VAL A 397 30.20 20.05 -9.99
N ARG A 398 30.46 18.75 -9.95
CA ARG A 398 29.46 17.72 -10.18
C ARG A 398 28.95 17.24 -8.82
N ILE A 399 27.64 17.24 -8.65
CA ILE A 399 26.97 16.80 -7.42
C ILE A 399 26.23 15.49 -7.68
N ASP A 400 26.51 14.46 -6.88
CA ASP A 400 25.66 13.29 -6.70
C ASP A 400 24.99 13.39 -5.33
N PRO A 401 23.68 13.66 -5.24
CA PRO A 401 22.99 13.83 -3.96
C PRO A 401 23.09 12.59 -3.05
N GLY A 402 23.21 11.40 -3.63
CA GLY A 402 23.30 10.15 -2.89
C GLY A 402 24.70 9.81 -2.36
N LEU A 403 25.74 10.55 -2.76
CA LEU A 403 27.12 10.31 -2.35
C LEU A 403 27.77 11.50 -1.62
N ASP A 404 27.50 12.73 -2.08
CA ASP A 404 28.30 13.91 -1.71
C ASP A 404 27.86 14.56 -0.39
N PHE A 405 26.67 14.23 0.14
CA PHE A 405 26.08 14.88 1.31
C PHE A 405 25.83 13.91 2.46
N ARG A 406 26.71 12.93 2.63
CA ARG A 406 26.63 12.01 3.75
C ARG A 406 27.09 12.69 5.04
N PRO A 407 26.46 12.39 6.19
CA PRO A 407 26.99 12.80 7.48
C PRO A 407 28.42 12.27 7.64
N ALA A 408 29.28 13.05 8.27
CA ALA A 408 30.56 12.55 8.74
C ALA A 408 30.30 11.37 9.69
N ARG A 409 30.96 10.25 9.44
CA ARG A 409 30.89 9.05 10.29
C ARG A 409 31.75 9.24 11.52
#